data_8f92fd4277e33c911aa03ce5ee12c24d
#
_entry.id   8f92fd4277e33c911aa03ce5ee12c24d
#
_cell.length_a   1.000
_cell.length_b   1.000
_cell.length_c   1.000
_cell.angle_alpha   90.00
_cell.angle_beta   90.00
_cell.angle_gamma   90.00
#
_symmetry.space_group_name_H-M   'P 1'
#
loop_
_entity.id
_entity.type
_entity.pdbx_description
1 polymer ?
#
loop_
_entity_poly.entity_id
_entity_poly.type
_entity_poly.pdbx_seq_one_letter_code
_entity_poly.pdbx_strand_id
1 'polypeptide(L)' 'MVKLIFRQHQWEMKAGMTIEAALKKIDLDPEAVLPTINDVLVTTDYIMKDGETIKLVAVVSGGFDR' A
#
# COMPACT_ATOMS: atom_id res chain seq x y z
N MET A 1 -6.19 12.96 -5.49
CA MET A 1 -4.99 12.12 -5.47
C MET A 1 -4.97 11.27 -4.22
N VAL A 2 -4.33 10.13 -4.31
CA VAL A 2 -4.16 9.21 -3.19
C VAL A 2 -2.69 9.20 -2.81
N LYS A 3 -2.41 9.23 -1.53
CA LYS A 3 -1.03 9.22 -1.05
C LYS A 3 -0.67 7.82 -0.57
N LEU A 4 0.47 7.30 -1.02
CA LEU A 4 1.01 6.05 -0.54
C LEU A 4 2.26 6.36 0.28
N ILE A 5 2.35 5.75 1.46
CA ILE A 5 3.47 5.97 2.35
C ILE A 5 4.09 4.62 2.70
N PHE A 6 5.39 4.50 2.49
CA PHE A 6 6.14 3.31 2.88
C PHE A 6 7.44 3.77 3.51
N ARG A 7 7.53 3.61 4.82
CA ARG A 7 8.69 4.05 5.58
C ARG A 7 8.91 5.53 5.37
N GLN A 8 10.01 5.93 4.75
CA GLN A 8 10.33 7.34 4.50
C GLN A 8 9.93 7.79 3.11
N HIS A 9 9.31 6.91 2.33
CA HIS A 9 8.95 7.22 0.96
C HIS A 9 7.48 7.58 0.86
N GLN A 10 7.16 8.51 -0.01
CA GLN A 10 5.79 8.92 -0.28
C GLN A 10 5.60 9.00 -1.77
N TRP A 11 4.44 8.54 -2.22
CA TRP A 11 4.06 8.66 -3.62
C TRP A 11 2.64 9.17 -3.69
N GLU A 12 2.32 9.88 -4.78
CA GLU A 12 0.97 10.30 -5.05
C GLU A 12 0.47 9.60 -6.30
N MET A 13 -0.74 9.07 -6.21
CA MET A 13 -1.34 8.29 -7.26
C MET A 13 -2.73 8.82 -7.56
N LYS A 14 -3.22 8.51 -8.75
CA LYS A 14 -4.60 8.82 -9.09
C LYS A 14 -5.52 7.83 -8.40
N ALA A 15 -6.68 8.33 -7.99
CA ALA A 15 -7.72 7.47 -7.45
C ALA A 15 -8.31 6.61 -8.56
N GLY A 16 -9.03 5.56 -8.16
CA GLY A 16 -9.73 4.71 -9.11
C GLY A 16 -9.00 3.46 -9.51
N MET A 17 -7.75 3.29 -9.08
CA MET A 17 -7.03 2.06 -9.34
C MET A 17 -6.94 1.22 -8.07
N THR A 18 -6.63 -0.06 -8.23
CA THR A 18 -6.43 -0.92 -7.07
C THR A 18 -5.09 -0.62 -6.44
N ILE A 19 -4.97 -0.98 -5.16
CA ILE A 19 -3.69 -0.82 -4.46
C ILE A 19 -2.62 -1.65 -5.15
N GLU A 20 -2.98 -2.85 -5.62
CA GLU A 20 -2.02 -3.70 -6.31
C GLU A 20 -1.46 -3.00 -7.55
N ALA A 21 -2.32 -2.37 -8.34
CA ALA A 21 -1.86 -1.65 -9.53
C ALA A 21 -0.94 -0.50 -9.14
N ALA A 22 -1.27 0.21 -8.07
CA ALA A 22 -0.43 1.31 -7.61
C ALA A 22 0.93 0.82 -7.15
N LEU A 23 0.96 -0.31 -6.43
CA LEU A 23 2.24 -0.86 -5.95
C LEU A 23 3.13 -1.27 -7.12
N LYS A 24 2.53 -1.82 -8.17
CA LYS A 24 3.31 -2.20 -9.34
C LYS A 24 3.89 -0.97 -10.04
N LYS A 25 3.18 0.14 -10.01
CA LYS A 25 3.68 1.37 -10.63
C LYS A 25 4.90 1.92 -9.92
N ILE A 26 5.01 1.71 -8.62
CA ILE A 26 6.15 2.20 -7.85
C ILE A 26 7.16 1.08 -7.58
N ASP A 27 7.01 -0.03 -8.27
CA ASP A 27 7.96 -1.14 -8.22
C ASP A 27 8.06 -1.77 -6.84
N LEU A 28 6.96 -1.82 -6.13
CA LEU A 28 6.87 -2.53 -4.87
C LEU A 28 6.12 -3.83 -5.07
N ASP A 29 6.61 -4.87 -4.43
CA ASP A 29 5.98 -6.19 -4.50
C ASP A 29 4.74 -6.17 -3.61
N PRO A 30 3.54 -6.42 -4.19
CA PRO A 30 2.31 -6.40 -3.38
C PRO A 30 2.31 -7.45 -2.27
N GLU A 31 3.15 -8.47 -2.38
CA GLU A 31 3.23 -9.49 -1.35
C GLU A 31 4.22 -9.13 -0.25
N ALA A 32 4.99 -8.07 -0.45
CA ALA A 32 5.99 -7.65 0.52
C ALA A 32 5.48 -6.60 1.49
N VAL A 33 4.31 -6.05 1.24
CA VAL A 33 3.75 -4.99 2.08
C VAL A 33 2.27 -5.27 2.34
N LEU A 34 1.79 -4.75 3.45
CA LEU A 34 0.39 -4.80 3.81
C LEU A 34 -0.16 -3.38 3.78
N PRO A 35 -1.19 -3.12 2.97
CA PRO A 35 -1.77 -1.78 2.94
C PRO A 35 -2.73 -1.55 4.09
N THR A 36 -2.69 -0.37 4.65
CA THR A 36 -3.62 0.03 5.70
C THR A 36 -4.19 1.40 5.37
N ILE A 37 -5.43 1.61 5.80
CA ILE A 37 -6.07 2.91 5.73
C ILE A 37 -6.60 3.21 7.12
N ASN A 38 -6.16 4.33 7.71
CA ASN A 38 -6.54 4.70 9.07
C ASN A 38 -6.26 3.55 10.04
N ASP A 39 -5.10 2.91 9.86
CA ASP A 39 -4.64 1.81 10.70
C ASP A 39 -5.48 0.55 10.59
N VAL A 40 -6.33 0.46 9.56
CA VAL A 40 -7.11 -0.74 9.31
C VAL A 40 -6.56 -1.42 8.06
N LEU A 41 -6.27 -2.72 8.19
CA LEU A 41 -5.77 -3.49 7.06
C LEU A 41 -6.83 -3.58 5.96
N VAL A 42 -6.39 -3.38 4.73
CA VAL A 42 -7.24 -3.57 3.56
C VAL A 42 -6.52 -4.52 2.61
N THR A 43 -7.27 -5.06 1.65
CA THR A 43 -6.68 -5.97 0.68
C THR A 43 -6.13 -5.17 -0.51
N THR A 44 -5.26 -5.82 -1.29
CA THR A 44 -4.63 -5.14 -2.43
C THR A 44 -5.60 -4.92 -3.58
N ASP A 45 -6.75 -5.58 -3.57
CA ASP A 45 -7.76 -5.33 -4.60
C ASP A 45 -8.69 -4.18 -4.25
N TYR A 46 -8.44 -3.50 -3.15
CA TYR A 46 -9.21 -2.32 -2.77
C TYR A 46 -8.96 -1.20 -3.77
N ILE A 47 -10.05 -0.58 -4.23
CA ILE A 47 -9.95 0.54 -5.17
C ILE A 47 -9.79 1.82 -4.37
N MET A 48 -8.71 2.52 -4.61
CA MET A 48 -8.37 3.72 -3.85
C MET A 48 -9.29 4.87 -4.23
N LYS A 49 -9.68 5.63 -3.22
CA LYS A 49 -10.55 6.78 -3.41
C LYS A 49 -9.78 8.07 -3.19
N ASP A 50 -10.23 9.11 -3.86
CA ASP A 50 -9.56 10.40 -3.78
C ASP A 50 -9.51 10.90 -2.33
N GLY A 51 -8.36 11.39 -1.95
CA GLY A 51 -8.17 11.93 -0.61
C GLY A 51 -7.70 10.93 0.43
N GLU A 52 -7.61 9.66 0.05
CA GLU A 52 -7.16 8.63 0.99
C GLU A 52 -5.64 8.58 1.10
N THR A 53 -5.18 8.14 2.25
CA THR A 53 -3.77 7.88 2.50
C THR A 53 -3.61 6.40 2.79
N ILE A 54 -2.81 5.72 1.97
CA ILE A 54 -2.55 4.29 2.13
C ILE A 54 -1.18 4.16 2.79
N LYS A 55 -1.16 3.59 3.96
CA LYS A 55 0.09 3.37 4.67
C LYS A 55 0.50 1.92 4.50
N LEU A 56 1.69 1.69 3.99
CA LEU A 56 2.18 0.36 3.69
C LEU A 56 3.09 -0.11 4.82
N VAL A 57 2.85 -1.33 5.27
CA VAL A 57 3.63 -1.92 6.34
C VAL A 57 4.40 -3.09 5.75
N ALA A 58 5.70 -3.14 6.04
CA ALA A 58 6.52 -4.21 5.52
C ALA A 58 6.15 -5.53 6.15
N VAL A 59 6.14 -6.58 5.32
CA VAL A 59 5.87 -7.94 5.79
C VAL A 59 7.18 -8.68 5.80
N VAL A 60 7.49 -9.31 6.91
CA VAL A 60 8.67 -10.15 7.00
C VAL A 60 8.26 -11.56 6.60
N SER A 61 8.72 -11.98 5.45
CA SER A 61 8.40 -13.33 5.02
C SER A 61 9.43 -14.29 5.61
N GLY A 62 9.02 -15.53 5.74
CA GLY A 62 9.90 -16.51 6.35
C GLY A 62 9.76 -16.55 7.84
N GLY A 63 8.78 -15.99 8.38
CA GLY A 63 8.48 -16.08 9.72
C GLY A 63 9.22 -15.16 10.59
N PHE A 64 8.95 -14.96 11.40
CA PHE A 64 9.42 -14.09 12.20
C PHE A 64 9.70 -14.50 13.57
N ASP A 65 10.18 -14.71 13.50
CA ASP A 65 10.49 -15.09 14.24
C ASP A 65 10.84 -14.84 15.19
N ARG A 66 11.04 -14.97 15.15
CA ARG A 66 11.24 -14.96 15.58
C ARG A 66 11.33 -14.79 16.12
#